data_2b14adebdbeef14f7022e2a7e4fd0f7a
#
_entry.id   2b14adebdbeef14f7022e2a7e4fd0f7a
#
_cell.length_a   1.000
_cell.length_b   1.000
_cell.length_c   1.000
_cell.angle_alpha   90.00
_cell.angle_beta   90.00
_cell.angle_gamma   90.00
#
_symmetry.space_group_name_H-M   'P 1'
#
loop_
_entity.id
_entity.type
_entity.pdbx_description
1 polymer ?
#
loop_
_entity_poly.entity_id
_entity_poly.type
_entity_poly.pdbx_seq_one_letter_code
_entity_poly.pdbx_strand_id
1 'polypeptide(L)'
;MIVVIATLTLAACTDTASPGEDRASTPAGATTTPAASPTTGGTPRITFAKRVHDFGVIADAQDYSTTFRFTNTGTGTLVIAEVKATCGCTVPTLAKTRYAPGESATLNVTFNPSGKAGKQNKTISVVSNAPSQTVVKLAIRADVRPLIHYKFLLKFGELELGQQHTRRVALSYSDPDLRITDLYSTNPHVSVKLIDVGVPNPAAGALPYLATLEVTVGSDAPWGLLAQTQVKFTGHGRAAAQFAPAAAPYTVMVNGQIFGDVRLDPIVLMSPESLGRNQTFKLSAVLTRASGAPFSVTDIRITETSIAGLKPSVVANGPGTYTVYLDGATPTSGGVVKGHVVVTTDVPGEENLSIQFAMYVK
;
A
#
# COMPACT_ATOMS: atom_id res chain seq x y z
N MET A 1 13.10 -13.40 -41.95
CA MET A 1 14.22 -12.80 -42.72
C MET A 1 13.64 -11.58 -43.41
N ILE A 2 13.85 -10.42 -42.88
CA ILE A 2 14.03 -9.10 -43.49
C ILE A 2 14.15 -8.13 -42.32
N VAL A 3 15.38 -7.68 -42.11
CA VAL A 3 15.79 -6.61 -41.20
C VAL A 3 15.63 -5.29 -41.96
N VAL A 4 14.93 -4.32 -41.37
CA VAL A 4 14.97 -2.93 -41.87
C VAL A 4 15.65 -2.08 -40.80
N ILE A 5 16.87 -1.62 -41.15
CA ILE A 5 17.63 -0.64 -40.37
C ILE A 5 17.25 0.73 -40.94
N ALA A 6 16.76 1.60 -40.08
CA ALA A 6 16.58 3.03 -40.41
C ALA A 6 17.67 3.85 -39.73
N THR A 7 18.54 4.43 -40.56
CA THR A 7 19.61 5.34 -40.21
C THR A 7 19.07 6.76 -40.03
N LEU A 8 19.39 7.38 -38.91
CA LEU A 8 19.06 8.77 -38.59
C LEU A 8 20.27 9.65 -38.97
N THR A 9 20.08 10.55 -39.93
CA THR A 9 21.08 11.55 -40.35
C THR A 9 20.92 12.84 -39.53
N LEU A 10 22.02 13.26 -38.93
CA LEU A 10 22.19 14.52 -38.23
C LEU A 10 22.47 15.61 -39.30
N ALA A 11 21.76 16.75 -39.27
CA ALA A 11 22.12 17.95 -40.01
C ALA A 11 22.42 19.07 -39.02
N ALA A 12 23.67 19.48 -39.01
CA ALA A 12 24.16 20.69 -38.36
C ALA A 12 24.00 21.87 -39.30
N CYS A 13 23.56 23.02 -38.81
CA CYS A 13 23.74 24.31 -39.46
C CYS A 13 24.37 25.29 -38.50
N THR A 14 25.52 25.78 -38.93
CA THR A 14 26.38 26.77 -38.31
C THR A 14 25.99 28.19 -38.73
N ASP A 15 26.10 29.10 -37.78
CA ASP A 15 26.53 30.52 -37.79
C ASP A 15 26.38 31.42 -38.98
N THR A 16 25.91 32.63 -38.73
CA THR A 16 26.72 33.85 -38.93
C THR A 16 26.09 35.09 -38.27
N ALA A 17 26.97 35.94 -37.74
CA ALA A 17 26.71 37.08 -36.87
C ALA A 17 26.55 38.42 -37.61
N SER A 18 25.82 39.34 -36.93
CA SER A 18 26.08 40.80 -36.72
C SER A 18 25.86 41.82 -37.84
N PRO A 19 25.81 43.13 -37.52
CA PRO A 19 25.08 43.87 -36.48
C PRO A 19 24.26 45.06 -37.06
N GLY A 20 23.40 45.70 -36.29
CA GLY A 20 22.73 46.96 -36.64
C GLY A 20 22.02 47.60 -35.45
N GLU A 21 22.58 48.73 -35.03
CA GLU A 21 22.05 49.64 -34.03
C GLU A 21 20.68 50.24 -34.42
N ASP A 22 19.76 50.46 -33.52
CA ASP A 22 19.33 51.77 -33.01
C ASP A 22 18.12 51.77 -32.09
N ARG A 23 18.24 52.56 -31.01
CA ARG A 23 17.26 53.41 -30.32
C ARG A 23 16.10 52.89 -29.53
N ALA A 24 16.33 53.02 -28.25
CA ALA A 24 15.44 53.52 -27.19
C ALA A 24 13.93 53.66 -27.43
N SER A 25 13.16 52.92 -26.65
CA SER A 25 11.91 53.39 -26.08
C SER A 25 11.64 52.65 -24.75
N THR A 26 11.74 53.38 -23.66
CA THR A 26 11.33 52.97 -22.32
C THR A 26 9.79 52.95 -22.23
N PRO A 27 9.17 51.91 -21.71
CA PRO A 27 7.92 52.04 -21.03
C PRO A 27 8.11 51.78 -19.54
N ALA A 28 7.39 52.62 -18.79
CA ALA A 28 7.35 52.78 -17.37
C ALA A 28 7.04 51.52 -16.56
N GLY A 29 7.76 51.38 -15.48
CA GLY A 29 7.25 51.01 -14.18
C GLY A 29 6.32 49.80 -14.05
N ALA A 30 6.84 48.57 -14.12
CA ALA A 30 6.22 47.48 -13.39
C ALA A 30 6.70 47.52 -11.95
N THR A 31 5.85 48.00 -11.07
CA THR A 31 6.06 47.98 -9.61
C THR A 31 6.09 46.54 -9.19
N THR A 32 7.26 45.94 -9.09
CA THR A 32 7.44 44.66 -8.38
C THR A 32 7.19 44.93 -6.90
N THR A 33 6.04 44.52 -6.43
CA THR A 33 5.74 44.42 -4.99
C THR A 33 6.83 43.54 -4.36
N PRO A 34 7.60 44.03 -3.38
CA PRO A 34 8.62 43.25 -2.71
C PRO A 34 7.95 42.06 -2.02
N ALA A 35 8.43 40.84 -2.30
CA ALA A 35 8.09 39.67 -1.48
C ALA A 35 8.43 40.02 -0.02
N ALA A 36 7.41 40.10 0.83
CA ALA A 36 7.57 40.39 2.23
C ALA A 36 8.54 39.43 2.88
N SER A 37 9.64 39.91 3.39
CA SER A 37 10.60 39.20 4.22
C SER A 37 9.86 38.52 5.39
N PRO A 38 10.24 37.32 5.85
CA PRO A 38 9.57 36.65 6.95
C PRO A 38 9.73 37.47 8.23
N THR A 39 8.66 38.08 8.68
CA THR A 39 8.62 38.82 9.95
C THR A 39 8.72 37.84 11.11
N THR A 40 9.85 37.86 11.80
CA THR A 40 10.21 36.95 12.92
C THR A 40 9.60 37.46 14.27
N GLY A 41 8.35 37.81 14.34
CA GLY A 41 7.80 38.36 15.57
C GLY A 41 6.27 38.36 15.70
N GLY A 42 5.54 37.87 14.72
CA GLY A 42 4.08 37.88 14.74
C GLY A 42 3.45 36.56 15.22
N THR A 43 2.15 36.61 15.54
CA THR A 43 1.37 35.43 15.97
C THR A 43 0.72 34.76 14.76
N PRO A 44 1.06 33.49 14.41
CA PRO A 44 0.42 32.78 13.33
C PRO A 44 -1.02 32.39 13.71
N ARG A 45 -1.89 32.31 12.67
CA ARG A 45 -3.27 31.88 12.84
C ARG A 45 -3.73 31.13 11.58
N ILE A 46 -4.17 29.89 11.75
CA ILE A 46 -4.71 29.10 10.66
C ILE A 46 -6.23 29.22 10.60
N THR A 47 -6.77 29.53 9.42
CA THR A 47 -8.22 29.62 9.19
C THR A 47 -8.59 28.80 7.97
N PHE A 48 -9.47 27.81 8.14
CA PHE A 48 -10.00 27.00 7.06
C PHE A 48 -11.32 27.57 6.57
N ALA A 49 -11.50 27.63 5.24
CA ALA A 49 -12.75 28.06 4.61
C ALA A 49 -13.91 27.08 4.90
N LYS A 50 -13.60 25.80 4.94
CA LYS A 50 -14.51 24.72 5.39
C LYS A 50 -13.72 23.68 6.18
N ARG A 51 -14.39 23.01 7.13
CA ARG A 51 -13.76 21.95 7.94
C ARG A 51 -14.37 20.57 7.71
N VAL A 52 -15.45 20.51 6.94
CA VAL A 52 -16.12 19.26 6.59
C VAL A 52 -16.36 19.23 5.09
N HIS A 53 -16.10 18.10 4.49
CA HIS A 53 -16.50 17.78 3.13
C HIS A 53 -17.31 16.49 3.13
N ASP A 54 -18.49 16.54 2.49
CA ASP A 54 -19.35 15.38 2.32
C ASP A 54 -19.36 14.98 0.83
N PHE A 55 -18.91 13.76 0.54
CA PHE A 55 -18.95 13.20 -0.81
C PHE A 55 -20.35 12.69 -1.19
N GLY A 56 -21.30 12.66 -0.24
CA GLY A 56 -22.63 12.07 -0.45
C GLY A 56 -22.57 10.56 -0.57
N VAL A 57 -23.40 10.02 -1.46
CA VAL A 57 -23.41 8.58 -1.80
C VAL A 57 -22.34 8.32 -2.84
N ILE A 58 -21.43 7.40 -2.55
CA ILE A 58 -20.31 7.02 -3.44
C ILE A 58 -20.20 5.51 -3.57
N ALA A 59 -19.62 5.04 -4.68
CA ALA A 59 -19.20 3.64 -4.82
C ALA A 59 -17.84 3.39 -4.15
N ASP A 60 -17.49 2.13 -3.94
CA ASP A 60 -16.20 1.70 -3.37
C ASP A 60 -15.13 1.44 -4.44
N ALA A 61 -15.42 1.72 -5.71
CA ALA A 61 -14.65 1.29 -6.87
C ALA A 61 -13.53 2.26 -7.31
N GLN A 62 -13.43 3.44 -6.70
CA GLN A 62 -12.43 4.46 -7.06
C GLN A 62 -12.05 5.34 -5.87
N ASP A 63 -10.95 6.07 -6.02
CA ASP A 63 -10.54 7.10 -5.09
C ASP A 63 -11.35 8.39 -5.28
N TYR A 64 -11.68 9.05 -4.18
CA TYR A 64 -12.37 10.33 -4.15
C TYR A 64 -11.47 11.38 -3.53
N SER A 65 -11.32 12.52 -4.22
CA SER A 65 -10.46 13.60 -3.75
C SER A 65 -11.23 14.86 -3.45
N THR A 66 -10.77 15.59 -2.43
CA THR A 66 -11.28 16.92 -2.08
C THR A 66 -10.14 17.81 -1.62
N THR A 67 -10.41 19.10 -1.52
CA THR A 67 -9.45 20.10 -1.03
C THR A 67 -10.01 20.89 0.13
N PHE A 68 -9.15 21.17 1.11
CA PHE A 68 -9.44 22.11 2.19
C PHE A 68 -8.55 23.34 2.02
N ARG A 69 -9.15 24.46 1.63
CA ARG A 69 -8.45 25.73 1.53
C ARG A 69 -8.27 26.33 2.92
N PHE A 70 -7.07 26.80 3.22
CA PHE A 70 -6.78 27.55 4.44
C PHE A 70 -5.95 28.79 4.12
N THR A 71 -5.95 29.73 5.08
CA THR A 71 -5.20 30.98 5.02
C THR A 71 -4.49 31.17 6.35
N ASN A 72 -3.25 31.64 6.32
CA ASN A 72 -2.60 32.19 7.49
C ASN A 72 -3.18 33.62 7.74
N THR A 73 -4.16 33.71 8.59
CA THR A 73 -4.80 35.02 8.97
C THR A 73 -4.10 35.69 10.13
N GLY A 74 -2.95 35.19 10.57
CA GLY A 74 -2.11 35.79 11.59
C GLY A 74 -1.09 36.78 11.03
N THR A 75 -0.26 37.32 11.94
CA THR A 75 0.82 38.26 11.61
C THR A 75 2.19 37.61 11.58
N GLY A 76 2.33 36.35 12.05
CA GLY A 76 3.55 35.57 12.04
C GLY A 76 3.51 34.43 11.03
N THR A 77 4.67 33.82 10.74
CA THR A 77 4.78 32.68 9.84
C THR A 77 4.07 31.46 10.43
N LEU A 78 3.07 30.93 9.72
CA LEU A 78 2.40 29.68 10.06
C LEU A 78 3.27 28.48 9.63
N VAL A 79 3.52 27.57 10.56
CA VAL A 79 4.24 26.30 10.32
C VAL A 79 3.30 25.15 10.61
N ILE A 80 3.05 24.32 9.61
CA ILE A 80 2.32 23.06 9.79
C ILE A 80 3.34 21.97 10.10
N ALA A 81 3.29 21.45 11.31
CA ALA A 81 4.23 20.45 11.81
C ALA A 81 3.85 19.04 11.34
N GLU A 82 2.54 18.74 11.33
CA GLU A 82 2.04 17.41 10.96
C GLU A 82 0.64 17.52 10.36
N VAL A 83 0.36 16.64 9.39
CA VAL A 83 -1.00 16.37 8.91
C VAL A 83 -1.21 14.85 8.94
N LYS A 84 -2.16 14.41 9.76
CA LYS A 84 -2.41 12.98 10.01
C LYS A 84 -3.88 12.63 9.87
N ALA A 85 -4.19 11.59 9.11
CA ALA A 85 -5.53 10.99 9.05
C ALA A 85 -5.68 9.84 10.05
N THR A 86 -6.93 9.58 10.46
CA THR A 86 -7.27 8.50 11.42
C THR A 86 -7.14 7.10 10.84
N CYS A 87 -6.99 6.94 9.52
CA CYS A 87 -6.79 5.65 8.85
C CYS A 87 -5.91 5.81 7.60
N GLY A 88 -5.24 4.73 7.20
CA GLY A 88 -4.49 4.68 5.93
C GLY A 88 -5.34 4.79 4.66
N CYS A 89 -6.67 4.71 4.79
CA CYS A 89 -7.62 4.93 3.69
C CYS A 89 -7.85 6.41 3.33
N THR A 90 -7.20 7.33 4.05
CA THR A 90 -7.30 8.78 3.80
C THR A 90 -5.89 9.34 3.80
N VAL A 91 -5.48 9.88 2.66
CA VAL A 91 -4.12 10.40 2.45
C VAL A 91 -4.17 11.92 2.26
N PRO A 92 -3.77 12.71 3.27
CA PRO A 92 -3.61 14.15 3.12
C PRO A 92 -2.26 14.49 2.47
N THR A 93 -2.24 15.50 1.58
CA THR A 93 -1.03 15.97 0.90
C THR A 93 -0.95 17.49 0.93
N LEU A 94 0.22 18.00 1.30
CA LEU A 94 0.49 19.43 1.43
C LEU A 94 1.75 19.80 0.63
N ALA A 95 1.68 20.87 -0.17
CA ALA A 95 2.78 21.26 -1.06
C ALA A 95 4.01 21.79 -0.29
N LYS A 96 3.78 22.50 0.83
CA LYS A 96 4.82 23.01 1.72
C LYS A 96 4.32 23.11 3.15
N THR A 97 5.19 23.38 4.09
CA THR A 97 4.87 23.42 5.53
C THR A 97 4.90 24.82 6.14
N ARG A 98 5.41 25.84 5.42
CA ARG A 98 5.54 27.22 5.91
C ARG A 98 4.75 28.18 5.04
N TYR A 99 3.99 29.08 5.66
CA TYR A 99 3.09 30.03 5.01
C TYR A 99 3.23 31.42 5.64
N ALA A 100 3.49 32.42 4.82
CA ALA A 100 3.60 33.81 5.23
C ALA A 100 2.22 34.37 5.72
N PRO A 101 2.19 35.47 6.47
CA PRO A 101 0.96 36.21 6.78
C PRO A 101 0.16 36.51 5.51
N GLY A 102 -1.15 36.26 5.53
CA GLY A 102 -2.05 36.45 4.39
C GLY A 102 -1.98 35.38 3.32
N GLU A 103 -1.00 34.48 3.37
CA GLU A 103 -0.86 33.41 2.36
C GLU A 103 -1.95 32.36 2.50
N SER A 104 -2.52 31.97 1.35
CA SER A 104 -3.52 30.90 1.25
C SER A 104 -2.92 29.67 0.55
N ALA A 105 -3.37 28.49 0.98
CA ALA A 105 -2.98 27.22 0.36
C ALA A 105 -4.11 26.20 0.44
N THR A 106 -3.88 25.05 -0.18
CA THR A 106 -4.82 23.92 -0.18
C THR A 106 -4.15 22.68 0.41
N LEU A 107 -4.89 22.01 1.29
CA LEU A 107 -4.61 20.66 1.72
C LEU A 107 -5.44 19.71 0.83
N ASN A 108 -4.79 18.89 0.02
CA ASN A 108 -5.46 17.87 -0.77
C ASN A 108 -5.68 16.64 0.09
N VAL A 109 -6.84 16.02 -0.04
CA VAL A 109 -7.21 14.81 0.71
C VAL A 109 -7.80 13.80 -0.26
N THR A 110 -7.20 12.63 -0.36
CA THR A 110 -7.70 11.49 -1.13
C THR A 110 -8.26 10.44 -0.18
N PHE A 111 -9.48 10.01 -0.44
CA PHE A 111 -10.17 8.95 0.30
C PHE A 111 -10.35 7.74 -0.60
N ASN A 112 -9.80 6.60 -0.18
CA ASN A 112 -10.00 5.29 -0.80
C ASN A 112 -11.12 4.54 -0.06
N PRO A 113 -12.31 4.38 -0.66
CA PRO A 113 -13.42 3.67 -0.06
C PRO A 113 -13.39 2.15 -0.26
N SER A 114 -12.39 1.60 -0.94
CA SER A 114 -12.29 0.16 -1.23
C SER A 114 -12.44 -0.68 0.04
N GLY A 115 -13.32 -1.67 -0.03
CA GLY A 115 -13.67 -2.53 1.11
C GLY A 115 -14.42 -1.84 2.25
N LYS A 116 -14.94 -0.62 2.05
CA LYS A 116 -15.82 0.08 3.00
C LYS A 116 -17.27 -0.05 2.56
N ALA A 117 -18.19 0.03 3.54
CA ALA A 117 -19.62 0.06 3.29
C ALA A 117 -20.30 0.99 4.30
N GLY A 118 -21.42 1.60 3.89
CA GLY A 118 -22.23 2.48 4.73
C GLY A 118 -21.57 3.82 5.05
N LYS A 119 -22.08 4.49 6.08
CA LYS A 119 -21.63 5.83 6.48
C LYS A 119 -20.20 5.83 6.99
N GLN A 120 -19.36 6.60 6.33
CA GLN A 120 -17.96 6.83 6.70
C GLN A 120 -17.79 8.25 7.22
N ASN A 121 -16.99 8.39 8.29
CA ASN A 121 -16.57 9.68 8.82
C ASN A 121 -15.09 9.55 9.18
N LYS A 122 -14.22 10.27 8.46
CA LYS A 122 -12.77 10.23 8.66
C LYS A 122 -12.28 11.59 9.10
N THR A 123 -11.42 11.63 10.09
CA THR A 123 -10.85 12.86 10.66
C THR A 123 -9.41 13.03 10.19
N ILE A 124 -9.08 14.26 9.80
CA ILE A 124 -7.71 14.68 9.49
C ILE A 124 -7.32 15.73 10.55
N SER A 125 -6.23 15.49 11.27
CA SER A 125 -5.67 16.41 12.24
C SER A 125 -4.53 17.20 11.58
N VAL A 126 -4.63 18.53 11.64
CA VAL A 126 -3.59 19.47 11.17
C VAL A 126 -2.97 20.11 12.40
N VAL A 127 -1.71 19.79 12.67
CA VAL A 127 -0.94 20.32 13.81
C VAL A 127 -0.10 21.50 13.34
N SER A 128 -0.18 22.63 14.01
CA SER A 128 0.54 23.84 13.64
C SER A 128 1.07 24.61 14.85
N ASN A 129 1.90 25.62 14.60
CA ASN A 129 2.42 26.55 15.60
C ASN A 129 1.43 27.69 15.94
N ALA A 130 0.17 27.64 15.46
CA ALA A 130 -0.84 28.66 15.81
C ALA A 130 -1.26 28.50 17.28
N PRO A 131 -0.95 29.46 18.19
CA PRO A 131 -1.12 29.26 19.62
C PRO A 131 -2.59 29.20 20.05
N SER A 132 -3.50 29.86 19.32
CA SER A 132 -4.94 29.80 19.58
C SER A 132 -5.60 28.46 19.16
N GLN A 133 -4.97 27.73 18.28
CA GLN A 133 -5.49 26.46 17.74
C GLN A 133 -4.35 25.58 17.19
N THR A 134 -3.61 24.93 18.09
CA THR A 134 -2.46 24.08 17.75
C THR A 134 -2.86 22.86 16.93
N VAL A 135 -4.10 22.37 17.09
CA VAL A 135 -4.65 21.25 16.33
C VAL A 135 -5.99 21.63 15.72
N VAL A 136 -6.10 21.60 14.41
CA VAL A 136 -7.37 21.73 13.68
C VAL A 136 -7.80 20.37 13.20
N LYS A 137 -9.05 19.99 13.49
CA LYS A 137 -9.68 18.77 12.97
C LYS A 137 -10.53 19.11 11.74
N LEU A 138 -10.26 18.42 10.64
CA LEU A 138 -11.07 18.41 9.43
C LEU A 138 -11.76 17.06 9.32
N ALA A 139 -12.90 16.99 8.64
CA ALA A 139 -13.63 15.75 8.44
C ALA A 139 -14.03 15.56 6.98
N ILE A 140 -13.95 14.35 6.50
CA ILE A 140 -14.63 13.90 5.28
C ILE A 140 -15.73 12.91 5.67
N ARG A 141 -16.85 12.98 4.94
CA ARG A 141 -18.01 12.09 5.10
C ARG A 141 -18.37 11.47 3.77
N ALA A 142 -18.91 10.27 3.82
CA ALA A 142 -19.46 9.57 2.66
C ALA A 142 -20.47 8.51 3.11
N ASP A 143 -21.44 8.16 2.25
CA ASP A 143 -22.23 6.94 2.35
C ASP A 143 -21.74 5.99 1.25
N VAL A 144 -20.87 5.05 1.62
CA VAL A 144 -20.27 4.11 0.64
C VAL A 144 -21.24 2.98 0.36
N ARG A 145 -21.63 2.85 -0.91
CA ARG A 145 -22.47 1.75 -1.40
C ARG A 145 -21.66 0.90 -2.38
N PRO A 146 -21.06 -0.20 -1.90
CA PRO A 146 -20.27 -1.07 -2.75
C PRO A 146 -21.14 -1.73 -3.82
N LEU A 147 -20.57 -1.85 -5.01
CA LEU A 147 -21.21 -2.60 -6.11
C LEU A 147 -21.24 -4.09 -5.82
N ILE A 148 -20.18 -4.57 -5.19
CA ILE A 148 -19.96 -5.98 -4.86
C ILE A 148 -19.64 -6.09 -3.38
N HIS A 149 -20.43 -6.83 -2.65
CA HIS A 149 -20.13 -7.20 -1.26
C HIS A 149 -19.43 -8.55 -1.22
N TYR A 150 -18.31 -8.61 -0.52
CA TYR A 150 -17.50 -9.83 -0.37
C TYR A 150 -16.63 -9.79 0.88
N LYS A 151 -16.11 -10.95 1.27
CA LYS A 151 -15.10 -11.02 2.34
C LYS A 151 -13.73 -10.65 1.77
N PHE A 152 -13.18 -9.55 2.25
CA PHE A 152 -11.86 -9.05 1.87
C PHE A 152 -10.71 -10.03 2.15
N LEU A 153 -10.83 -10.86 3.20
CA LEU A 153 -9.80 -11.79 3.65
C LEU A 153 -10.27 -13.23 3.51
N LEU A 154 -9.57 -14.02 2.69
CA LEU A 154 -9.71 -15.46 2.57
C LEU A 154 -8.59 -16.15 3.34
N LYS A 155 -8.95 -16.84 4.43
CA LYS A 155 -8.00 -17.59 5.25
C LYS A 155 -8.04 -19.07 4.86
N PHE A 156 -6.92 -19.60 4.44
CA PHE A 156 -6.73 -21.05 4.24
C PHE A 156 -6.35 -21.75 5.54
N GLY A 157 -5.64 -21.08 6.45
CA GLY A 157 -5.05 -21.70 7.65
C GLY A 157 -3.76 -22.44 7.31
N GLU A 158 -3.52 -23.54 8.01
CA GLU A 158 -2.42 -24.45 7.72
C GLU A 158 -2.80 -25.37 6.58
N LEU A 159 -1.88 -25.52 5.61
CA LEU A 159 -2.01 -26.32 4.40
C LEU A 159 -0.89 -27.33 4.35
N GLU A 160 -1.20 -28.50 3.83
CA GLU A 160 -0.24 -29.57 3.64
C GLU A 160 0.55 -29.37 2.34
N LEU A 161 1.86 -29.44 2.42
CA LEU A 161 2.76 -29.34 1.26
C LEU A 161 2.47 -30.47 0.27
N GLY A 162 2.48 -30.16 -1.02
CA GLY A 162 2.19 -31.11 -2.07
C GLY A 162 0.69 -31.42 -2.29
N GLN A 163 -0.20 -30.80 -1.50
CA GLN A 163 -1.63 -30.96 -1.63
C GLN A 163 -2.27 -29.74 -2.27
N GLN A 164 -3.33 -29.98 -3.04
CA GLN A 164 -4.16 -28.91 -3.60
C GLN A 164 -5.27 -28.54 -2.62
N HIS A 165 -5.44 -27.25 -2.35
CA HIS A 165 -6.46 -26.74 -1.43
C HIS A 165 -7.33 -25.68 -2.12
N THR A 166 -8.65 -25.83 -1.99
CA THR A 166 -9.63 -24.92 -2.60
C THR A 166 -10.52 -24.29 -1.55
N ARG A 167 -10.74 -22.99 -1.65
CA ARG A 167 -11.69 -22.20 -0.84
C ARG A 167 -12.54 -21.32 -1.75
N ARG A 168 -13.72 -20.95 -1.26
CA ARG A 168 -14.68 -20.13 -2.00
C ARG A 168 -14.95 -18.81 -1.30
N VAL A 169 -15.09 -17.75 -2.08
CA VAL A 169 -15.51 -16.42 -1.64
C VAL A 169 -16.81 -16.08 -2.36
N ALA A 170 -17.88 -15.93 -1.60
CA ALA A 170 -19.14 -15.45 -2.14
C ALA A 170 -19.05 -13.95 -2.42
N LEU A 171 -19.48 -13.55 -3.60
CA LEU A 171 -19.70 -12.17 -4.01
C LEU A 171 -21.21 -11.97 -4.09
N SER A 172 -21.74 -10.92 -3.44
CA SER A 172 -23.15 -10.56 -3.58
C SER A 172 -23.29 -9.15 -4.16
N TYR A 173 -24.27 -8.95 -5.03
CA TYR A 173 -24.46 -7.70 -5.76
C TYR A 173 -25.92 -7.47 -6.15
N SER A 174 -26.26 -6.22 -6.51
CA SER A 174 -27.64 -5.81 -6.84
C SER A 174 -27.91 -5.65 -8.33
N ASP A 175 -26.87 -5.48 -9.15
CA ASP A 175 -27.01 -5.21 -10.57
C ASP A 175 -27.01 -6.51 -11.39
N PRO A 176 -28.13 -6.92 -12.03
CA PRO A 176 -28.18 -8.16 -12.80
C PRO A 176 -27.24 -8.15 -14.01
N ASP A 177 -26.86 -6.97 -14.49
CA ASP A 177 -25.95 -6.79 -15.64
C ASP A 177 -24.47 -6.72 -15.21
N LEU A 178 -24.16 -6.93 -13.91
CA LEU A 178 -22.79 -6.92 -13.42
C LEU A 178 -21.93 -7.95 -14.15
N ARG A 179 -20.78 -7.49 -14.65
CA ARG A 179 -19.74 -8.35 -15.24
C ARG A 179 -18.47 -8.22 -14.43
N ILE A 180 -17.80 -9.36 -14.22
CA ILE A 180 -16.51 -9.44 -13.55
C ILE A 180 -15.47 -9.77 -14.62
N THR A 181 -14.45 -8.93 -14.71
CA THR A 181 -13.32 -9.06 -15.66
C THR A 181 -11.99 -8.98 -14.91
N ASP A 182 -10.88 -9.12 -15.64
CA ASP A 182 -9.51 -8.96 -15.14
C ASP A 182 -9.25 -9.78 -13.87
N LEU A 183 -9.79 -11.00 -13.84
CA LEU A 183 -9.68 -11.90 -12.71
C LEU A 183 -8.33 -12.61 -12.73
N TYR A 184 -7.47 -12.34 -11.74
CA TYR A 184 -6.16 -12.98 -11.61
C TYR A 184 -5.66 -13.02 -10.17
N SER A 185 -4.68 -13.88 -9.92
CA SER A 185 -3.90 -13.93 -8.68
C SER A 185 -2.52 -13.30 -8.89
N THR A 186 -2.01 -12.62 -7.85
CA THR A 186 -0.62 -12.12 -7.82
C THR A 186 0.41 -13.19 -7.49
N ASN A 187 -0.02 -14.39 -7.09
CA ASN A 187 0.83 -15.52 -6.76
C ASN A 187 0.65 -16.61 -7.86
N PRO A 188 1.72 -17.04 -8.52
CA PRO A 188 1.62 -18.02 -9.61
C PRO A 188 1.11 -19.41 -9.17
N HIS A 189 1.29 -19.76 -7.89
CA HIS A 189 0.81 -21.01 -7.31
C HIS A 189 -0.65 -20.94 -6.81
N VAL A 190 -1.32 -19.80 -6.99
CA VAL A 190 -2.72 -19.59 -6.60
C VAL A 190 -3.53 -19.26 -7.84
N SER A 191 -4.45 -20.12 -8.19
CA SER A 191 -5.39 -19.88 -9.30
C SER A 191 -6.74 -19.42 -8.78
N VAL A 192 -7.51 -18.73 -9.64
CA VAL A 192 -8.85 -18.26 -9.31
C VAL A 192 -9.78 -18.49 -10.50
N LYS A 193 -11.01 -18.89 -10.20
CA LYS A 193 -12.09 -19.05 -11.18
C LYS A 193 -13.34 -18.34 -10.66
N LEU A 194 -14.13 -17.81 -11.58
CA LEU A 194 -15.45 -17.28 -11.30
C LEU A 194 -16.50 -18.35 -11.65
N ILE A 195 -17.31 -18.72 -10.67
CA ILE A 195 -18.39 -19.71 -10.82
C ILE A 195 -19.70 -19.15 -10.28
N ASP A 196 -20.82 -19.78 -10.60
CA ASP A 196 -22.17 -19.47 -10.07
C ASP A 196 -22.58 -18.00 -10.25
N VAL A 197 -22.32 -17.42 -11.44
CA VAL A 197 -22.62 -16.01 -11.71
C VAL A 197 -24.12 -15.83 -11.95
N GLY A 198 -24.72 -14.80 -11.31
CA GLY A 198 -26.14 -14.44 -11.48
C GLY A 198 -27.10 -15.35 -10.74
N VAL A 199 -26.62 -16.18 -9.82
CA VAL A 199 -27.48 -17.05 -9.02
C VAL A 199 -28.28 -16.21 -8.01
N PRO A 200 -29.61 -16.46 -7.85
CA PRO A 200 -30.41 -15.79 -6.84
C PRO A 200 -29.85 -16.03 -5.43
N ASN A 201 -29.77 -14.96 -4.63
CA ASN A 201 -29.32 -15.04 -3.25
C ASN A 201 -30.54 -15.35 -2.33
N PRO A 202 -30.58 -16.51 -1.66
CA PRO A 202 -31.70 -16.88 -0.82
C PRO A 202 -31.70 -16.18 0.56
N ALA A 203 -30.63 -15.47 0.92
CA ALA A 203 -30.53 -14.86 2.24
C ALA A 203 -31.42 -13.63 2.36
N ALA A 204 -32.29 -13.62 3.38
CA ALA A 204 -33.20 -12.50 3.62
C ALA A 204 -32.43 -11.21 3.91
N GLY A 205 -32.80 -10.12 3.23
CA GLY A 205 -32.15 -8.80 3.37
C GLY A 205 -30.78 -8.66 2.72
N ALA A 206 -30.28 -9.71 2.03
CA ALA A 206 -29.04 -9.65 1.26
C ALA A 206 -29.26 -9.10 -0.15
N LEU A 207 -28.15 -8.79 -0.84
CA LEU A 207 -28.20 -8.40 -2.25
C LEU A 207 -28.69 -9.57 -3.11
N PRO A 208 -29.50 -9.31 -4.15
CA PRO A 208 -30.32 -10.34 -4.82
C PRO A 208 -29.53 -11.37 -5.63
N TYR A 209 -28.29 -11.05 -6.02
CA TYR A 209 -27.49 -11.93 -6.88
C TYR A 209 -26.22 -12.36 -6.21
N LEU A 210 -25.76 -13.57 -6.53
CA LEU A 210 -24.49 -14.16 -6.10
C LEU A 210 -23.59 -14.46 -7.30
N ALA A 211 -22.31 -14.38 -7.05
CA ALA A 211 -21.26 -15.06 -7.81
C ALA A 211 -20.26 -15.65 -6.82
N THR A 212 -19.47 -16.59 -7.25
CA THR A 212 -18.48 -17.25 -6.39
C THR A 212 -17.11 -17.19 -7.03
N LEU A 213 -16.11 -16.71 -6.28
CA LEU A 213 -14.70 -16.91 -6.61
C LEU A 213 -14.24 -18.24 -5.99
N GLU A 214 -13.80 -19.14 -6.81
CA GLU A 214 -13.12 -20.36 -6.38
C GLU A 214 -11.62 -20.14 -6.47
N VAL A 215 -10.96 -20.11 -5.30
CA VAL A 215 -9.52 -19.85 -5.16
C VAL A 215 -8.84 -21.14 -4.78
N THR A 216 -7.84 -21.55 -5.57
CA THR A 216 -7.13 -22.82 -5.40
C THR A 216 -5.64 -22.55 -5.22
N VAL A 217 -5.08 -23.04 -4.13
CA VAL A 217 -3.64 -23.16 -3.91
C VAL A 217 -3.20 -24.48 -4.55
N GLY A 218 -2.26 -24.43 -5.48
CA GLY A 218 -1.75 -25.60 -6.20
C GLY A 218 -0.88 -26.49 -5.31
N SER A 219 -0.76 -27.75 -5.70
CA SER A 219 0.14 -28.71 -5.04
C SER A 219 1.63 -28.38 -5.23
N ASP A 220 1.95 -27.51 -6.19
CA ASP A 220 3.28 -26.98 -6.47
C ASP A 220 3.65 -25.75 -5.63
N ALA A 221 2.72 -25.29 -4.77
CA ALA A 221 2.97 -24.14 -3.90
C ALA A 221 4.08 -24.49 -2.88
N PRO A 222 5.12 -23.64 -2.77
CA PRO A 222 6.27 -23.93 -1.93
C PRO A 222 5.94 -23.81 -0.44
N TRP A 223 6.77 -24.43 0.38
CA TRP A 223 6.74 -24.27 1.83
C TRP A 223 6.81 -22.80 2.24
N GLY A 224 6.05 -22.42 3.24
CA GLY A 224 6.06 -21.08 3.84
C GLY A 224 4.71 -20.36 3.79
N LEU A 225 4.76 -19.05 3.87
CA LEU A 225 3.56 -18.20 3.90
C LEU A 225 3.02 -17.89 2.50
N LEU A 226 1.71 -17.95 2.34
CA LEU A 226 0.99 -17.30 1.23
C LEU A 226 0.85 -15.77 1.44
N ALA A 227 1.84 -15.16 2.13
CA ALA A 227 1.80 -13.75 2.45
C ALA A 227 1.76 -12.88 1.20
N GLN A 228 1.01 -11.76 1.27
CA GLN A 228 0.83 -10.78 0.18
C GLN A 228 0.15 -11.33 -1.08
N THR A 229 -0.37 -12.56 -1.06
CA THR A 229 -1.17 -13.09 -2.17
C THR A 229 -2.48 -12.33 -2.27
N GLN A 230 -2.77 -11.82 -3.46
CA GLN A 230 -3.98 -11.08 -3.77
C GLN A 230 -4.69 -11.71 -4.96
N VAL A 231 -5.99 -11.91 -4.83
CA VAL A 231 -6.88 -12.16 -5.96
C VAL A 231 -7.51 -10.84 -6.34
N LYS A 232 -7.34 -10.42 -7.57
CA LYS A 232 -7.85 -9.15 -8.11
C LYS A 232 -8.88 -9.39 -9.20
N PHE A 233 -9.87 -8.50 -9.26
CA PHE A 233 -10.89 -8.52 -10.30
C PHE A 233 -11.52 -7.14 -10.47
N THR A 234 -12.13 -6.88 -11.61
CA THR A 234 -12.84 -5.64 -11.92
C THR A 234 -14.33 -5.93 -12.10
N GLY A 235 -15.17 -5.17 -11.41
CA GLY A 235 -16.64 -5.23 -11.55
C GLY A 235 -17.15 -4.12 -12.47
N HIS A 236 -17.92 -4.46 -13.49
CA HIS A 236 -18.59 -3.54 -14.41
C HIS A 236 -20.11 -3.75 -14.36
N GLY A 237 -20.88 -2.69 -14.10
CA GLY A 237 -22.33 -2.73 -14.08
C GLY A 237 -22.93 -1.34 -14.36
N ARG A 238 -24.25 -1.26 -14.47
CA ARG A 238 -24.96 0.04 -14.68
C ARG A 238 -24.71 0.99 -13.51
N ALA A 239 -24.66 0.47 -12.29
CA ALA A 239 -24.35 1.26 -11.12
C ALA A 239 -22.91 1.79 -11.15
N ALA A 240 -21.94 1.03 -11.68
CA ALA A 240 -20.56 1.48 -11.89
C ALA A 240 -20.51 2.66 -12.88
N ALA A 241 -21.27 2.60 -13.96
CA ALA A 241 -21.33 3.68 -14.96
C ALA A 241 -21.87 5.01 -14.41
N GLN A 242 -22.72 4.97 -13.37
CA GLN A 242 -23.24 6.18 -12.72
C GLN A 242 -22.24 6.85 -11.77
N PHE A 243 -21.34 6.06 -11.16
CA PHE A 243 -20.46 6.54 -10.08
C PHE A 243 -18.99 6.62 -10.46
N ALA A 244 -18.55 5.90 -11.52
CA ALA A 244 -17.15 5.92 -11.93
C ALA A 244 -16.96 5.49 -13.40
N PRO A 245 -16.22 6.29 -14.21
CA PRO A 245 -15.85 5.92 -15.58
C PRO A 245 -14.80 4.80 -15.66
N ALA A 246 -14.09 4.51 -14.55
CA ALA A 246 -13.13 3.41 -14.46
C ALA A 246 -13.24 2.78 -13.07
N ALA A 247 -13.72 1.55 -12.98
CA ALA A 247 -13.76 0.80 -11.74
C ALA A 247 -12.33 0.44 -11.30
N ALA A 248 -11.99 0.74 -10.04
CA ALA A 248 -10.77 0.22 -9.45
C ALA A 248 -10.90 -1.30 -9.23
N PRO A 249 -9.82 -2.09 -9.37
CA PRO A 249 -9.90 -3.52 -9.13
C PRO A 249 -10.23 -3.82 -7.66
N TYR A 250 -11.15 -4.73 -7.46
CA TYR A 250 -11.42 -5.33 -6.16
C TYR A 250 -10.30 -6.30 -5.79
N THR A 251 -10.07 -6.47 -4.50
CA THR A 251 -8.98 -7.32 -4.00
C THR A 251 -9.45 -8.21 -2.87
N VAL A 252 -9.23 -9.51 -2.99
CA VAL A 252 -9.33 -10.48 -1.89
C VAL A 252 -7.91 -10.81 -1.46
N MET A 253 -7.60 -10.55 -0.19
CA MET A 253 -6.33 -10.98 0.41
C MET A 253 -6.41 -12.47 0.74
N VAL A 254 -5.40 -13.22 0.33
CA VAL A 254 -5.30 -14.67 0.60
C VAL A 254 -4.20 -14.90 1.61
N ASN A 255 -4.53 -15.54 2.72
CA ASN A 255 -3.58 -15.91 3.77
C ASN A 255 -3.63 -17.41 4.02
N GLY A 256 -2.46 -17.99 4.21
CA GLY A 256 -2.29 -19.39 4.58
C GLY A 256 -0.82 -19.70 4.87
N GLN A 257 -0.57 -20.86 5.39
CA GLN A 257 0.77 -21.36 5.72
C GLN A 257 0.89 -22.78 5.17
N ILE A 258 1.92 -23.02 4.37
CA ILE A 258 2.17 -24.33 3.76
C ILE A 258 3.32 -24.98 4.51
N PHE A 259 3.06 -26.14 5.09
CA PHE A 259 4.03 -26.92 5.84
C PHE A 259 4.09 -28.35 5.32
N GLY A 260 5.30 -28.88 5.27
CA GLY A 260 5.55 -30.32 5.22
C GLY A 260 5.80 -30.89 6.63
N ASP A 261 6.91 -31.57 6.78
CA ASP A 261 7.37 -32.11 8.06
C ASP A 261 8.14 -31.06 8.87
N VAL A 262 8.80 -30.08 8.22
CA VAL A 262 9.54 -29.00 8.88
C VAL A 262 8.57 -27.90 9.36
N ARG A 263 8.73 -27.48 10.59
CA ARG A 263 7.96 -26.42 11.27
C ARG A 263 8.87 -25.29 11.68
N LEU A 264 8.33 -24.05 11.67
CA LEU A 264 9.03 -22.83 12.10
C LEU A 264 8.21 -22.09 13.16
N ASP A 265 8.83 -21.72 14.25
CA ASP A 265 8.21 -20.94 15.33
C ASP A 265 9.17 -19.84 15.83
N PRO A 266 8.79 -18.56 15.76
CA PRO A 266 7.62 -18.02 15.03
C PRO A 266 7.79 -18.15 13.51
N ILE A 267 6.67 -18.25 12.78
CA ILE A 267 6.65 -18.45 11.32
C ILE A 267 7.23 -17.28 10.51
N VAL A 268 7.36 -16.12 11.13
CA VAL A 268 7.96 -14.91 10.56
C VAL A 268 9.01 -14.38 11.53
N LEU A 269 10.19 -14.05 11.03
CA LEU A 269 11.19 -13.32 11.80
C LEU A 269 10.77 -11.85 11.89
N MET A 270 10.12 -11.47 12.98
CA MET A 270 9.57 -10.13 13.14
C MET A 270 10.00 -9.52 14.48
N SER A 271 10.36 -8.22 14.47
CA SER A 271 10.53 -7.49 15.70
C SER A 271 9.16 -7.17 16.31
N PRO A 272 8.93 -7.48 17.60
CA PRO A 272 7.68 -7.16 18.28
C PRO A 272 7.46 -5.65 18.44
N GLU A 273 8.54 -4.86 18.40
CA GLU A 273 8.52 -3.41 18.52
C GLU A 273 9.13 -2.74 17.29
N SER A 274 8.74 -1.48 17.07
CA SER A 274 9.41 -0.66 16.05
C SER A 274 10.84 -0.30 16.50
N LEU A 275 11.79 -0.49 15.60
CA LEU A 275 13.21 -0.24 15.84
C LEU A 275 13.57 1.21 15.49
N GLY A 276 14.60 1.74 16.15
CA GLY A 276 15.23 3.00 15.77
C GLY A 276 16.08 2.86 14.52
N ARG A 277 16.47 3.99 13.91
CA ARG A 277 17.44 4.02 12.78
C ARG A 277 18.84 3.68 13.27
N ASN A 278 19.64 3.00 12.44
CA ASN A 278 20.99 2.51 12.76
C ASN A 278 21.04 1.65 14.04
N GLN A 279 19.94 1.07 14.44
CA GLN A 279 19.86 0.20 15.61
C GLN A 279 20.22 -1.22 15.22
N THR A 280 21.09 -1.87 15.98
CA THR A 280 21.36 -3.30 15.84
C THR A 280 20.17 -4.11 16.32
N PHE A 281 19.91 -5.22 15.64
CA PHE A 281 18.84 -6.14 16.00
C PHE A 281 19.28 -7.59 15.83
N LYS A 282 18.58 -8.49 16.51
CA LYS A 282 18.70 -9.93 16.36
C LYS A 282 17.30 -10.53 16.39
N LEU A 283 16.90 -11.17 15.29
CA LEU A 283 15.65 -11.93 15.19
C LEU A 283 15.99 -13.41 15.19
N SER A 284 15.08 -14.24 15.71
CA SER A 284 15.27 -15.68 15.71
C SER A 284 13.97 -16.44 15.57
N ALA A 285 14.06 -17.63 15.01
CA ALA A 285 12.98 -18.62 14.97
C ALA A 285 13.56 -20.02 15.08
N VAL A 286 12.78 -20.94 15.63
CA VAL A 286 13.19 -22.33 15.82
C VAL A 286 12.60 -23.19 14.68
N LEU A 287 13.47 -23.94 14.01
CA LEU A 287 13.11 -24.98 13.07
C LEU A 287 13.08 -26.33 13.78
N THR A 288 11.98 -27.06 13.62
CA THR A 288 11.82 -28.42 14.15
C THR A 288 11.25 -29.31 13.08
N ARG A 289 11.45 -30.63 13.21
CA ARG A 289 10.80 -31.62 12.37
C ARG A 289 9.67 -32.28 13.16
N ALA A 290 8.43 -32.22 12.62
CA ALA A 290 7.24 -32.72 13.34
C ALA A 290 7.31 -34.22 13.59
N SER A 291 7.91 -35.01 12.68
CA SER A 291 8.17 -36.43 12.85
C SER A 291 9.24 -36.73 13.91
N GLY A 292 10.00 -35.73 14.38
CA GLY A 292 11.16 -35.92 15.27
C GLY A 292 12.39 -36.53 14.58
N ALA A 293 12.32 -36.83 13.28
CA ALA A 293 13.44 -37.37 12.55
C ALA A 293 14.58 -36.32 12.42
N PRO A 294 15.85 -36.73 12.45
CA PRO A 294 16.95 -35.81 12.25
C PRO A 294 16.96 -35.28 10.83
N PHE A 295 17.46 -34.06 10.65
CA PHE A 295 17.75 -33.47 9.34
C PHE A 295 18.95 -32.55 9.45
N SER A 296 19.48 -32.11 8.33
CA SER A 296 20.62 -31.20 8.25
C SER A 296 20.24 -29.91 7.55
N VAL A 297 20.78 -28.80 8.05
CA VAL A 297 20.78 -27.53 7.33
C VAL A 297 22.12 -27.40 6.61
N THR A 298 22.07 -27.26 5.28
CA THR A 298 23.26 -27.26 4.42
C THR A 298 23.67 -25.88 3.94
N ASP A 299 22.73 -24.94 3.86
CA ASP A 299 22.99 -23.55 3.45
C ASP A 299 21.98 -22.60 4.09
N ILE A 300 22.39 -21.34 4.24
CA ILE A 300 21.52 -20.24 4.67
C ILE A 300 21.89 -18.95 3.93
N ARG A 301 20.92 -18.29 3.30
CA ARG A 301 21.11 -17.06 2.54
C ARG A 301 19.93 -16.12 2.66
N ILE A 302 20.13 -14.86 2.29
CA ILE A 302 19.07 -13.84 2.25
C ILE A 302 18.72 -13.53 0.80
N THR A 303 17.42 -13.35 0.56
CA THR A 303 16.87 -12.94 -0.74
C THR A 303 15.84 -11.82 -0.57
N GLU A 304 15.55 -11.10 -1.65
CA GLU A 304 14.47 -10.10 -1.75
C GLU A 304 14.51 -9.01 -0.66
N THR A 305 15.69 -8.56 -0.27
CA THR A 305 15.83 -7.48 0.71
C THR A 305 16.43 -6.21 0.09
N SER A 306 15.99 -5.06 0.59
CA SER A 306 16.56 -3.75 0.26
C SER A 306 17.70 -3.31 1.21
N ILE A 307 17.98 -4.11 2.24
CA ILE A 307 19.03 -3.78 3.24
C ILE A 307 20.28 -4.60 2.98
N ALA A 308 21.42 -3.91 2.97
CA ALA A 308 22.75 -4.55 2.97
C ALA A 308 23.20 -4.89 4.39
N GLY A 309 24.15 -5.82 4.51
CA GLY A 309 24.83 -6.12 5.78
C GLY A 309 24.06 -7.00 6.76
N LEU A 310 22.94 -7.58 6.36
CA LEU A 310 22.23 -8.59 7.14
C LEU A 310 23.05 -9.89 7.18
N LYS A 311 23.09 -10.56 8.33
CA LYS A 311 23.86 -11.78 8.58
C LYS A 311 22.92 -12.89 9.06
N PRO A 312 22.49 -13.77 8.17
CA PRO A 312 21.76 -14.95 8.58
C PRO A 312 22.72 -15.98 9.17
N SER A 313 22.29 -16.70 10.18
CA SER A 313 23.04 -17.82 10.76
C SER A 313 22.08 -18.88 11.30
N VAL A 314 22.57 -20.10 11.45
CA VAL A 314 21.83 -21.22 11.99
C VAL A 314 22.66 -21.95 13.03
N VAL A 315 22.03 -22.34 14.13
CA VAL A 315 22.65 -23.09 15.23
C VAL A 315 21.85 -24.35 15.50
N ALA A 316 22.53 -25.48 15.48
CA ALA A 316 21.94 -26.76 15.88
C ALA A 316 21.75 -26.82 17.41
N ASN A 317 20.54 -27.09 17.86
CA ASN A 317 20.19 -27.21 19.29
C ASN A 317 20.04 -28.68 19.72
N GLY A 318 20.13 -29.59 18.80
CA GLY A 318 19.95 -31.03 18.99
C GLY A 318 19.51 -31.73 17.71
N PRO A 319 19.30 -33.05 17.73
CA PRO A 319 18.80 -33.77 16.57
C PRO A 319 17.47 -33.18 16.08
N GLY A 320 17.39 -32.79 14.80
CA GLY A 320 16.16 -32.26 14.20
C GLY A 320 15.67 -30.92 14.75
N THR A 321 16.54 -30.14 15.40
CA THR A 321 16.16 -28.81 15.94
C THR A 321 17.27 -27.79 15.69
N TYR A 322 16.89 -26.67 15.08
CA TYR A 322 17.80 -25.57 14.74
C TYR A 322 17.20 -24.24 15.16
N THR A 323 18.04 -23.28 15.54
CA THR A 323 17.64 -21.87 15.64
C THR A 323 18.23 -21.10 14.47
N VAL A 324 17.36 -20.48 13.70
CA VAL A 324 17.71 -19.52 12.63
C VAL A 324 17.78 -18.15 13.25
N TYR A 325 18.87 -17.44 13.00
CA TYR A 325 19.05 -16.05 13.41
C TYR A 325 19.18 -15.14 12.20
N LEU A 326 18.70 -13.91 12.36
CA LEU A 326 18.94 -12.81 11.45
C LEU A 326 19.47 -11.62 12.26
N ASP A 327 20.74 -11.35 12.13
CA ASP A 327 21.44 -10.23 12.77
C ASP A 327 21.68 -9.10 11.77
N GLY A 328 21.67 -7.86 12.22
CA GLY A 328 21.96 -6.72 11.36
C GLY A 328 21.75 -5.38 12.05
N ALA A 329 21.77 -4.33 11.24
CA ALA A 329 21.41 -2.97 11.65
C ALA A 329 20.30 -2.42 10.76
N THR A 330 19.39 -1.68 11.37
CA THR A 330 18.32 -0.99 10.65
C THR A 330 18.89 0.11 9.75
N PRO A 331 18.24 0.46 8.64
CA PRO A 331 18.69 1.54 7.75
C PRO A 331 18.59 2.92 8.42
N THR A 332 19.25 3.90 7.79
CA THR A 332 19.18 5.32 8.16
C THR A 332 17.82 5.95 7.84
N SER A 333 17.05 5.35 6.93
CA SER A 333 15.69 5.78 6.56
C SER A 333 14.64 5.00 7.35
N GLY A 334 13.56 5.67 7.76
CA GLY A 334 12.39 5.01 8.34
C GLY A 334 11.57 4.24 7.31
N GLY A 335 10.72 3.33 7.77
CA GLY A 335 9.80 2.56 6.92
C GLY A 335 9.78 1.07 7.23
N VAL A 336 9.13 0.30 6.35
CA VAL A 336 9.06 -1.16 6.46
C VAL A 336 10.25 -1.78 5.75
N VAL A 337 10.97 -2.63 6.49
CA VAL A 337 12.05 -3.48 5.98
C VAL A 337 11.54 -4.91 5.92
N LYS A 338 11.74 -5.57 4.82
CA LYS A 338 11.30 -6.96 4.59
C LYS A 338 12.25 -7.72 3.67
N GLY A 339 12.14 -9.03 3.68
CA GLY A 339 12.88 -9.94 2.81
C GLY A 339 12.67 -11.37 3.25
N HIS A 340 13.50 -12.27 2.73
CA HIS A 340 13.44 -13.69 3.04
C HIS A 340 14.81 -14.22 3.47
N VAL A 341 14.81 -15.06 4.50
CA VAL A 341 15.92 -15.96 4.82
C VAL A 341 15.59 -17.32 4.22
N VAL A 342 16.40 -17.78 3.30
CA VAL A 342 16.23 -19.11 2.69
C VAL A 342 17.18 -20.07 3.40
N VAL A 343 16.62 -21.11 3.99
CA VAL A 343 17.35 -22.21 4.65
C VAL A 343 17.26 -23.43 3.76
N THR A 344 18.41 -24.00 3.40
CA THR A 344 18.48 -25.23 2.61
C THR A 344 18.62 -26.44 3.53
N THR A 345 17.76 -27.44 3.35
CA THR A 345 17.72 -28.67 4.15
C THR A 345 17.90 -29.90 3.28
N ASP A 346 18.11 -31.05 3.90
CA ASP A 346 18.13 -32.38 3.28
C ASP A 346 16.77 -33.11 3.36
N VAL A 347 15.71 -32.42 3.75
CA VAL A 347 14.37 -32.99 3.85
C VAL A 347 13.71 -33.01 2.47
N PRO A 348 13.36 -34.21 1.92
CA PRO A 348 12.75 -34.32 0.59
C PRO A 348 11.45 -33.50 0.47
N GLY A 349 11.38 -32.67 -0.59
CA GLY A 349 10.26 -31.75 -0.83
C GLY A 349 10.31 -30.45 -0.01
N GLU A 350 11.25 -30.34 0.92
CA GLU A 350 11.44 -29.17 1.79
C GLU A 350 12.91 -28.67 1.75
N GLU A 351 13.54 -28.80 0.59
CA GLU A 351 14.95 -28.46 0.39
C GLU A 351 15.23 -26.97 0.51
N ASN A 352 14.22 -26.10 0.26
CA ASN A 352 14.38 -24.65 0.37
C ASN A 352 13.22 -24.03 1.17
N LEU A 353 13.48 -23.72 2.41
CA LEU A 353 12.52 -23.10 3.32
C LEU A 353 12.65 -21.57 3.24
N SER A 354 11.65 -20.89 2.71
CA SER A 354 11.63 -19.44 2.58
C SER A 354 10.97 -18.79 3.79
N ILE A 355 11.77 -18.26 4.70
CA ILE A 355 11.34 -17.65 5.97
C ILE A 355 11.24 -16.14 5.76
N GLN A 356 10.06 -15.60 5.82
CA GLN A 356 9.86 -14.16 5.73
C GLN A 356 10.38 -13.43 6.97
N PHE A 357 11.02 -12.28 6.78
CA PHE A 357 11.30 -11.33 7.86
C PHE A 357 10.69 -9.96 7.56
N ALA A 358 10.26 -9.28 8.63
CA ALA A 358 9.75 -7.93 8.54
C ALA A 358 10.03 -7.14 9.82
N MET A 359 10.34 -5.85 9.67
CA MET A 359 10.47 -4.92 10.80
C MET A 359 10.06 -3.51 10.39
N TYR A 360 9.58 -2.74 11.35
CA TYR A 360 9.26 -1.32 11.14
C TYR A 360 10.34 -0.45 11.79
N VAL A 361 10.91 0.48 11.01
CA VAL A 361 11.93 1.44 11.44
C VAL A 361 11.31 2.82 11.59
N LYS A 362 11.47 3.44 12.75
CA LYS A 362 10.93 4.79 13.08
C LYS A 362 11.71 5.91 12.42
#